data_a80d29a4ebfe9fed5ba39a8f36f596dc
#
_entry.id   a80d29a4ebfe9fed5ba39a8f36f596dc
#
_cell.length_a   1.000
_cell.length_b   1.000
_cell.length_c   1.000
_cell.angle_alpha   90.00
_cell.angle_beta   90.00
_cell.angle_gamma   90.00
#
_symmetry.space_group_name_H-M   'P 1'
#
loop_
_entity.id
_entity.type
_entity.pdbx_description
1 polymer ?
#
loop_
_entity_poly.entity_id
_entity_poly.type
_entity_poly.pdbx_seq_one_letter_code
_entity_poly.pdbx_strand_id
1 'polypeptide(L)'
;MAEYQLYCFAQSGNAYRAALMLNLIGADWEPIWIDFFGAMTQRTPEFRTDVNEMGEMPVLVHGKRKLSQSGVILTYLAKRTGKFKPKDEDEELEVLRWIIFDNQKVNGFLGPFRFLKNFAKPAGDPAVLAFLKGRIDGNLAIVNKRLTGRRYLIGDRP
;
A
#
# COMPACT_ATOMS: atom_id res chain seq x y z
N MET A 1 16.88 4.00 18.48
CA MET A 1 15.75 4.22 17.56
C MET A 1 16.06 3.45 16.30
N ALA A 2 15.10 2.69 15.76
CA ALA A 2 15.27 1.98 14.52
C ALA A 2 15.58 2.95 13.35
N GLU A 3 16.23 2.43 12.30
CA GLU A 3 16.55 3.22 11.10
C GLU A 3 15.29 3.75 10.43
N TYR A 4 14.23 2.92 10.41
CA TYR A 4 12.92 3.27 9.83
C TYR A 4 11.82 3.18 10.86
N GLN A 5 10.86 4.10 10.79
CA GLN A 5 9.62 4.03 11.54
C GLN A 5 8.43 4.03 10.58
N LEU A 6 7.42 3.22 10.85
CA LEU A 6 6.26 3.10 9.97
C LEU A 6 4.98 3.41 10.75
N TYR A 7 4.36 4.57 10.48
CA TYR A 7 3.00 4.83 10.94
C TYR A 7 2.03 3.88 10.25
N CYS A 8 1.31 3.10 11.02
CA CYS A 8 0.47 2.01 10.51
C CYS A 8 -0.68 1.65 11.45
N PHE A 9 -1.61 0.85 10.95
CA PHE A 9 -2.60 0.14 11.75
C PHE A 9 -2.82 -1.26 11.16
N ALA A 10 -3.19 -2.23 12.01
CA ALA A 10 -3.14 -3.65 11.68
C ALA A 10 -4.02 -4.06 10.49
N GLN A 11 -5.18 -3.40 10.29
CA GLN A 11 -6.13 -3.73 9.23
C GLN A 11 -5.77 -3.13 7.86
N SER A 12 -4.71 -2.29 7.78
CA SER A 12 -4.33 -1.61 6.54
C SER A 12 -3.54 -2.51 5.60
N GLY A 13 -4.11 -2.86 4.46
CA GLY A 13 -3.39 -3.55 3.39
C GLY A 13 -2.23 -2.72 2.81
N ASN A 14 -2.38 -1.39 2.77
CA ASN A 14 -1.31 -0.49 2.32
C ASN A 14 -0.14 -0.42 3.30
N ALA A 15 -0.42 -0.40 4.61
CA ALA A 15 0.63 -0.46 5.63
C ALA A 15 1.31 -1.84 5.65
N TYR A 16 0.53 -2.93 5.47
CA TYR A 16 1.07 -4.27 5.39
C TYR A 16 2.13 -4.43 4.28
N ARG A 17 1.87 -3.90 3.07
CA ARG A 17 2.86 -4.02 1.97
C ARG A 17 4.14 -3.25 2.24
N ALA A 18 4.08 -2.11 2.93
CA ALA A 18 5.27 -1.37 3.36
C ALA A 18 6.05 -2.13 4.44
N ALA A 19 5.36 -2.69 5.45
CA ALA A 19 5.95 -3.53 6.48
C ALA A 19 6.58 -4.80 5.90
N LEU A 20 5.88 -5.45 4.94
CA LEU A 20 6.41 -6.63 4.24
C LEU A 20 7.70 -6.29 3.49
N MET A 21 7.75 -5.16 2.78
CA MET A 21 8.96 -4.72 2.08
C MET A 21 10.11 -4.48 3.06
N LEU A 22 9.87 -3.80 4.19
CA LEU A 22 10.87 -3.57 5.23
C LEU A 22 11.44 -4.89 5.77
N ASN A 23 10.59 -5.89 6.00
CA ASN A 23 11.03 -7.22 6.42
C ASN A 23 11.85 -7.94 5.32
N LEU A 24 11.38 -7.92 4.08
CA LEU A 24 12.07 -8.61 2.96
C LEU A 24 13.44 -8.02 2.64
N ILE A 25 13.62 -6.72 2.84
CA ILE A 25 14.94 -6.09 2.69
C ILE A 25 15.84 -6.25 3.91
N GLY A 26 15.30 -6.77 5.03
CA GLY A 26 16.02 -6.94 6.30
C GLY A 26 16.32 -5.60 6.98
N ALA A 27 15.42 -4.62 6.85
CA ALA A 27 15.59 -3.29 7.46
C ALA A 27 15.43 -3.35 8.99
N ASP A 28 16.16 -2.48 9.69
CA ASP A 28 15.90 -2.18 11.10
C ASP A 28 14.75 -1.17 11.17
N TRP A 29 13.55 -1.64 11.59
CA TRP A 29 12.36 -0.82 11.61
C TRP A 29 11.44 -1.11 12.79
N GLU A 30 10.62 -0.11 13.16
CA GLU A 30 9.61 -0.22 14.21
C GLU A 30 8.27 0.38 13.75
N PRO A 31 7.12 -0.21 14.19
CA PRO A 31 5.81 0.36 13.91
C PRO A 31 5.48 1.50 14.87
N ILE A 32 4.86 2.57 14.33
CA ILE A 32 4.14 3.58 15.12
C ILE A 32 2.65 3.32 14.92
N TRP A 33 2.02 2.73 15.93
CA TRP A 33 0.61 2.34 15.84
C TRP A 33 -0.31 3.55 15.92
N ILE A 34 -1.29 3.60 15.00
CA ILE A 34 -2.32 4.63 14.93
C ILE A 34 -3.68 4.03 15.26
N ASP A 35 -4.41 4.67 16.16
CA ASP A 35 -5.83 4.35 16.37
C ASP A 35 -6.66 4.94 15.21
N PHE A 36 -6.80 4.12 14.17
CA PHE A 36 -7.45 4.53 12.92
C PHE A 36 -8.97 4.60 13.03
N PHE A 37 -9.58 3.69 13.79
CA PHE A 37 -11.04 3.58 13.88
C PHE A 37 -11.64 4.23 15.12
N GLY A 38 -10.95 4.20 16.25
CA GLY A 38 -11.42 4.77 17.51
C GLY A 38 -11.19 6.27 17.57
N ALA A 39 -9.99 6.70 17.94
CA ALA A 39 -9.65 8.11 18.05
C ALA A 39 -9.49 8.83 16.70
N MET A 40 -9.46 8.08 15.59
CA MET A 40 -9.24 8.63 14.24
C MET A 40 -8.01 9.56 14.18
N THR A 41 -6.93 9.17 14.85
CA THR A 41 -5.70 9.97 15.02
C THR A 41 -5.19 10.57 13.71
N GLN A 42 -5.30 9.85 12.60
CA GLN A 42 -4.88 10.32 11.27
C GLN A 42 -5.71 11.52 10.75
N ARG A 43 -6.85 11.83 11.38
CA ARG A 43 -7.73 12.95 10.98
C ARG A 43 -7.50 14.20 11.82
N THR A 44 -6.71 14.12 12.89
CA THR A 44 -6.44 15.27 13.74
C THR A 44 -5.61 16.34 13.00
N PRO A 45 -5.78 17.62 13.35
CA PRO A 45 -4.96 18.71 12.79
C PRO A 45 -3.46 18.48 13.00
N GLU A 46 -3.06 18.01 14.19
CA GLU A 46 -1.66 17.75 14.55
C GLU A 46 -1.06 16.68 13.65
N PHE A 47 -1.77 15.55 13.43
CA PHE A 47 -1.28 14.50 12.53
C PHE A 47 -1.13 15.02 11.10
N ARG A 48 -2.10 15.81 10.62
CA ARG A 48 -2.06 16.38 9.27
C ARG A 48 -0.93 17.37 9.09
N THR A 49 -0.62 18.15 10.12
CA THR A 49 0.48 19.13 10.11
C THR A 49 1.83 18.45 10.23
N ASP A 50 1.95 17.51 11.16
CA ASP A 50 3.25 17.00 11.58
C ASP A 50 3.66 15.71 10.88
N VAL A 51 2.71 14.92 10.38
CA VAL A 51 3.00 13.58 9.83
C VAL A 51 2.64 13.47 8.36
N ASN A 52 1.37 13.73 7.99
CA ASN A 52 0.90 13.60 6.61
C ASN A 52 -0.38 14.43 6.39
N GLU A 53 -0.30 15.45 5.57
CA GLU A 53 -1.38 16.36 5.24
C GLU A 53 -2.63 15.65 4.67
N MET A 54 -2.44 14.51 4.02
CA MET A 54 -3.53 13.72 3.46
C MET A 54 -4.34 12.99 4.54
N GLY A 55 -3.78 12.83 5.77
CA GLY A 55 -4.45 12.09 6.84
C GLY A 55 -4.60 10.61 6.53
N GLU A 56 -3.61 10.00 5.90
CA GLU A 56 -3.61 8.62 5.40
C GLU A 56 -2.41 7.81 5.90
N MET A 57 -2.56 6.48 5.88
CA MET A 57 -1.52 5.51 6.20
C MET A 57 -1.21 4.63 4.98
N PRO A 58 0.02 4.08 4.87
CA PRO A 58 1.17 4.25 5.77
C PRO A 58 1.94 5.55 5.56
N VAL A 59 2.74 5.93 6.58
CA VAL A 59 3.80 6.93 6.43
C VAL A 59 5.10 6.32 6.91
N LEU A 60 6.12 6.32 6.04
CA LEU A 60 7.46 5.88 6.39
C LEU A 60 8.29 7.09 6.84
N VAL A 61 8.94 6.97 7.98
CA VAL A 61 9.95 7.93 8.47
C VAL A 61 11.33 7.32 8.31
N HIS A 62 12.23 8.07 7.70
CA HIS A 62 13.66 7.74 7.61
C HIS A 62 14.48 9.03 7.85
N GLY A 63 15.05 9.16 9.03
CA GLY A 63 15.68 10.40 9.48
C GLY A 63 14.68 11.56 9.50
N LYS A 64 14.97 12.62 8.73
CA LYS A 64 14.06 13.78 8.60
C LYS A 64 12.99 13.62 7.50
N ARG A 65 13.04 12.53 6.73
CA ARG A 65 12.15 12.32 5.60
C ARG A 65 10.88 11.59 6.05
N LYS A 66 9.73 12.10 5.65
CA LYS A 66 8.42 11.45 5.78
C LYS A 66 7.88 11.16 4.39
N LEU A 67 7.49 9.93 4.12
CA LEU A 67 6.98 9.48 2.83
C LEU A 67 5.60 8.85 3.03
N SER A 68 4.61 9.40 2.38
CA SER A 68 3.27 8.81 2.24
C SER A 68 3.13 8.08 0.90
N GLN A 69 1.98 7.42 0.69
CA GLN A 69 1.66 6.57 -0.45
C GLN A 69 2.52 5.29 -0.53
N SER A 70 1.88 4.13 -0.36
CA SER A 70 2.59 2.85 -0.28
C SER A 70 3.47 2.56 -1.50
N GLY A 71 3.02 2.91 -2.72
CA GLY A 71 3.82 2.75 -3.94
C GLY A 71 5.11 3.59 -3.93
N VAL A 72 5.05 4.82 -3.40
CA VAL A 72 6.22 5.69 -3.22
C VAL A 72 7.19 5.10 -2.21
N ILE A 73 6.67 4.59 -1.09
CA ILE A 73 7.47 3.94 -0.03
C ILE A 73 8.22 2.72 -0.60
N LEU A 74 7.52 1.84 -1.33
CA LEU A 74 8.13 0.66 -1.96
C LEU A 74 9.25 1.06 -2.94
N THR A 75 8.98 2.03 -3.82
CA THR A 75 9.96 2.55 -4.78
C THR A 75 11.19 3.14 -4.08
N TYR A 76 10.96 3.93 -3.02
CA TYR A 76 12.04 4.51 -2.22
C TYR A 76 12.93 3.43 -1.59
N LEU A 77 12.33 2.44 -0.92
CA LEU A 77 13.06 1.35 -0.27
C LEU A 77 13.84 0.51 -1.29
N ALA A 78 13.25 0.21 -2.44
CA ALA A 78 13.94 -0.51 -3.52
C ALA A 78 15.15 0.26 -4.05
N LYS A 79 14.98 1.56 -4.35
CA LYS A 79 16.09 2.42 -4.82
C LYS A 79 17.18 2.58 -3.75
N ARG A 80 16.81 2.72 -2.48
CA ARG A 80 17.73 2.94 -1.37
C ARG A 80 18.59 1.71 -1.07
N THR A 81 18.01 0.53 -1.11
CA THR A 81 18.69 -0.72 -0.73
C THR A 81 19.27 -1.50 -1.90
N GLY A 82 18.85 -1.18 -3.11
CA GLY A 82 19.19 -1.96 -4.31
C GLY A 82 18.45 -3.29 -4.43
N LYS A 83 17.67 -3.68 -3.40
CA LYS A 83 16.84 -4.91 -3.42
C LYS A 83 15.52 -4.63 -4.13
N PHE A 84 15.06 -5.57 -4.97
CA PHE A 84 13.81 -5.47 -5.74
C PHE A 84 13.74 -4.26 -6.69
N LYS A 85 14.86 -3.64 -7.00
CA LYS A 85 14.90 -2.53 -7.95
C LYS A 85 14.76 -3.03 -9.39
N PRO A 86 14.18 -2.23 -10.30
CA PRO A 86 14.23 -2.48 -11.73
C PRO A 86 15.70 -2.59 -12.22
N LYS A 87 15.93 -3.40 -13.24
CA LYS A 87 17.27 -3.58 -13.82
C LYS A 87 17.63 -2.49 -14.84
N ASP A 88 16.60 -1.96 -15.54
CA ASP A 88 16.70 -0.98 -16.60
C ASP A 88 15.45 -0.07 -16.62
N GLU A 89 15.42 0.89 -17.54
CA GLU A 89 14.34 1.87 -17.69
C GLU A 89 13.01 1.19 -18.09
N ASP A 90 13.05 0.20 -18.97
CA ASP A 90 11.85 -0.52 -19.41
C ASP A 90 11.19 -1.24 -18.23
N GLU A 91 12.01 -1.87 -17.39
CA GLU A 91 11.50 -2.53 -16.17
C GLU A 91 10.99 -1.50 -15.14
N GLU A 92 11.62 -0.31 -15.04
CA GLU A 92 11.14 0.78 -14.17
C GLU A 92 9.76 1.27 -14.61
N LEU A 93 9.53 1.45 -15.90
CA LEU A 93 8.23 1.82 -16.47
C LEU A 93 7.17 0.73 -16.21
N GLU A 94 7.53 -0.55 -16.37
CA GLU A 94 6.63 -1.66 -16.04
C GLU A 94 6.28 -1.70 -14.55
N VAL A 95 7.24 -1.50 -13.65
CA VAL A 95 6.99 -1.40 -12.19
C VAL A 95 6.03 -0.26 -11.91
N LEU A 96 6.29 0.93 -12.46
CA LEU A 96 5.42 2.10 -12.28
C LEU A 96 4.00 1.83 -12.80
N ARG A 97 3.88 1.21 -13.97
CA ARG A 97 2.59 0.83 -14.57
C ARG A 97 1.78 -0.08 -13.63
N TRP A 98 2.42 -1.10 -13.03
CA TRP A 98 1.74 -2.00 -12.11
C TRP A 98 1.42 -1.35 -10.76
N ILE A 99 2.26 -0.44 -10.25
CA ILE A 99 1.95 0.34 -9.05
C ILE A 99 0.72 1.21 -9.28
N ILE A 100 0.63 1.92 -10.41
CA ILE A 100 -0.52 2.76 -10.75
C ILE A 100 -1.77 1.90 -10.96
N PHE A 101 -1.64 0.75 -11.66
CA PHE A 101 -2.73 -0.19 -11.85
C PHE A 101 -3.26 -0.70 -10.50
N ASP A 102 -2.39 -1.12 -9.60
CA ASP A 102 -2.78 -1.56 -8.26
C ASP A 102 -3.52 -0.46 -7.50
N ASN A 103 -2.94 0.73 -7.42
CA ASN A 103 -3.53 1.83 -6.66
C ASN A 103 -4.92 2.22 -7.17
N GLN A 104 -5.11 2.30 -8.50
CA GLN A 104 -6.37 2.74 -9.08
C GLN A 104 -7.38 1.60 -9.26
N LYS A 105 -6.92 0.43 -9.68
CA LYS A 105 -7.79 -0.63 -10.19
C LYS A 105 -7.98 -1.78 -9.21
N VAL A 106 -6.99 -2.08 -8.38
CA VAL A 106 -7.12 -3.14 -7.37
C VAL A 106 -7.44 -2.52 -6.02
N ASN A 107 -6.50 -1.80 -5.44
CA ASN A 107 -6.65 -1.24 -4.10
C ASN A 107 -7.74 -0.15 -4.03
N GLY A 108 -7.92 0.65 -5.08
CA GLY A 108 -8.96 1.67 -5.17
C GLY A 108 -10.39 1.11 -5.04
N PHE A 109 -10.61 -0.16 -5.36
CA PHE A 109 -11.90 -0.85 -5.16
C PHE A 109 -11.87 -1.80 -3.96
N LEU A 110 -10.77 -2.51 -3.74
CA LEU A 110 -10.64 -3.49 -2.65
C LEU A 110 -10.68 -2.83 -1.27
N GLY A 111 -10.04 -1.69 -1.12
CA GLY A 111 -10.02 -0.93 0.14
C GLY A 111 -11.45 -0.54 0.58
N PRO A 112 -12.22 0.22 -0.23
CA PRO A 112 -13.60 0.55 0.05
C PRO A 112 -14.50 -0.68 0.25
N PHE A 113 -14.35 -1.73 -0.57
CA PHE A 113 -15.12 -2.96 -0.41
C PHE A 113 -14.89 -3.61 0.95
N ARG A 114 -13.63 -3.78 1.35
CA ARG A 114 -13.29 -4.35 2.67
C ARG A 114 -13.80 -3.49 3.82
N PHE A 115 -13.67 -2.16 3.70
CA PHE A 115 -14.17 -1.24 4.71
C PHE A 115 -15.67 -1.35 4.86
N LEU A 116 -16.43 -1.21 3.79
CA LEU A 116 -17.90 -1.24 3.80
C LEU A 116 -18.45 -2.60 4.26
N LYS A 117 -17.79 -3.69 3.88
CA LYS A 117 -18.24 -5.04 4.23
C LYS A 117 -17.92 -5.43 5.67
N ASN A 118 -16.76 -5.02 6.21
CA ASN A 118 -16.25 -5.59 7.46
C ASN A 118 -16.18 -4.60 8.63
N PHE A 119 -16.13 -3.30 8.35
CA PHE A 119 -15.86 -2.28 9.39
C PHE A 119 -16.94 -1.21 9.49
N ALA A 120 -17.63 -0.88 8.41
CA ALA A 120 -18.71 0.12 8.43
C ALA A 120 -19.90 -0.35 9.23
N LYS A 121 -20.52 0.56 9.99
CA LYS A 121 -21.76 0.35 10.74
C LYS A 121 -22.71 1.52 10.46
N PRO A 122 -23.86 1.29 9.80
CA PRO A 122 -24.30 0.02 9.20
C PRO A 122 -23.39 -0.47 8.09
N ALA A 123 -23.49 -1.75 7.74
CA ALA A 123 -22.77 -2.33 6.61
C ALA A 123 -23.12 -1.60 5.30
N GLY A 124 -22.20 -1.64 4.34
CA GLY A 124 -22.41 -0.98 3.05
C GLY A 124 -23.61 -1.51 2.27
N ASP A 125 -24.20 -0.65 1.45
CA ASP A 125 -25.31 -0.98 0.56
C ASP A 125 -24.95 -2.18 -0.33
N PRO A 126 -25.83 -3.20 -0.46
CA PRO A 126 -25.57 -4.39 -1.27
C PRO A 126 -25.27 -4.09 -2.74
N ALA A 127 -25.89 -3.08 -3.35
CA ALA A 127 -25.63 -2.70 -4.74
C ALA A 127 -24.23 -2.09 -4.90
N VAL A 128 -23.79 -1.27 -3.94
CA VAL A 128 -22.44 -0.73 -3.89
C VAL A 128 -21.41 -1.85 -3.72
N LEU A 129 -21.66 -2.79 -2.81
CA LEU A 129 -20.78 -3.94 -2.61
C LEU A 129 -20.69 -4.82 -3.87
N ALA A 130 -21.82 -5.07 -4.55
CA ALA A 130 -21.83 -5.82 -5.81
C ALA A 130 -21.04 -5.11 -6.91
N PHE A 131 -21.21 -3.79 -7.07
CA PHE A 131 -20.44 -2.98 -8.03
C PHE A 131 -18.94 -3.06 -7.75
N LEU A 132 -18.53 -2.82 -6.50
CA LEU A 132 -17.12 -2.88 -6.11
C LEU A 132 -16.52 -4.27 -6.35
N LYS A 133 -17.27 -5.33 -6.00
CA LYS A 133 -16.84 -6.71 -6.24
C LYS A 133 -16.64 -7.00 -7.73
N GLY A 134 -17.55 -6.59 -8.59
CA GLY A 134 -17.42 -6.76 -10.03
C GLY A 134 -16.16 -6.08 -10.59
N ARG A 135 -15.83 -4.86 -10.08
CA ARG A 135 -14.60 -4.16 -10.46
C ARG A 135 -13.35 -4.90 -9.98
N ILE A 136 -13.37 -5.43 -8.76
CA ILE A 136 -12.27 -6.22 -8.19
C ILE A 136 -12.05 -7.48 -9.03
N ASP A 137 -13.10 -8.25 -9.30
CA ASP A 137 -13.01 -9.51 -10.04
C ASP A 137 -12.43 -9.28 -11.46
N GLY A 138 -12.92 -8.26 -12.18
CA GLY A 138 -12.39 -7.90 -13.48
C GLY A 138 -10.92 -7.49 -13.48
N ASN A 139 -10.51 -6.71 -12.49
CA ASN A 139 -9.11 -6.28 -12.37
C ASN A 139 -8.18 -7.42 -11.95
N LEU A 140 -8.62 -8.30 -11.05
CA LEU A 140 -7.86 -9.50 -10.67
C LEU A 140 -7.75 -10.49 -11.83
N ALA A 141 -8.74 -10.58 -12.72
CA ALA A 141 -8.65 -11.39 -13.95
C ALA A 141 -7.49 -10.92 -14.84
N ILE A 142 -7.24 -9.60 -14.94
CA ILE A 142 -6.10 -9.04 -15.67
C ILE A 142 -4.77 -9.50 -15.04
N VAL A 143 -4.65 -9.41 -13.71
CA VAL A 143 -3.46 -9.88 -12.98
C VAL A 143 -3.26 -11.38 -13.17
N ASN A 144 -4.33 -12.16 -13.03
CA ASN A 144 -4.29 -13.61 -13.21
C ASN A 144 -3.84 -14.00 -14.63
N LYS A 145 -4.39 -13.34 -15.66
CA LYS A 145 -3.95 -13.53 -17.05
C LYS A 145 -2.46 -13.19 -17.22
N ARG A 146 -1.99 -12.10 -16.61
CA ARG A 146 -0.57 -11.72 -16.68
C ARG A 146 0.34 -12.76 -16.04
N LEU A 147 -0.10 -13.40 -14.96
CA LEU A 147 0.67 -14.43 -14.24
C LEU A 147 0.58 -15.83 -14.87
N THR A 148 -0.27 -16.05 -15.89
CA THR A 148 -0.36 -17.35 -16.56
C THR A 148 0.99 -17.73 -17.17
N GLY A 149 1.58 -18.83 -16.67
CA GLY A 149 2.91 -19.31 -17.06
C GLY A 149 4.07 -18.45 -16.56
N ARG A 150 3.82 -17.52 -15.64
CA ARG A 150 4.84 -16.64 -15.07
C ARG A 150 4.86 -16.74 -13.54
N ARG A 151 6.05 -16.71 -12.97
CA ARG A 151 6.23 -16.67 -11.51
C ARG A 151 6.06 -15.26 -10.94
N TYR A 152 6.38 -14.24 -11.75
CA TYR A 152 6.36 -12.82 -11.34
C TYR A 152 5.61 -11.97 -12.38
N LEU A 153 5.10 -10.82 -11.94
CA LEU A 153 4.45 -9.85 -12.84
C LEU A 153 5.41 -9.27 -13.87
N ILE A 154 6.69 -9.12 -13.48
CA ILE A 154 7.75 -8.51 -14.28
C ILE A 154 8.97 -9.43 -14.24
N GLY A 155 9.55 -9.71 -15.39
CA GLY A 155 10.76 -10.53 -15.48
C GLY A 155 10.60 -11.95 -14.92
N ASP A 156 11.70 -12.46 -14.38
CA ASP A 156 11.87 -13.83 -13.86
C ASP A 156 12.31 -13.85 -12.37
N ARG A 157 12.33 -12.71 -11.73
CA ARG A 157 12.78 -12.48 -10.33
C ARG A 157 11.79 -11.60 -9.57
N PRO A 158 11.78 -11.67 -8.21
CA PRO A 158 10.96 -10.81 -7.36
C PRO A 158 11.36 -9.35 -7.46
#